data_75775cb86d319381f19daa8c7dda1f55
#
_entry.id   75775cb86d319381f19daa8c7dda1f55
#
_cell.length_a   1.000
_cell.length_b   1.000
_cell.length_c   1.000
_cell.angle_alpha   90.00
_cell.angle_beta   90.00
_cell.angle_gamma   90.00
#
_symmetry.space_group_name_H-M   'P 1'
#
loop_
_entity.id
_entity.type
_entity.pdbx_description
1 polymer ?
#
loop_
_entity_poly.entity_id
_entity_poly.type
_entity_poly.pdbx_seq_one_letter_code
_entity_poly.pdbx_strand_id
1 'polypeptide(L)'
;LRCLVGSEMCIRDRLVDAGVDVIVVDTAHGHSKGVLDRVEWVKKHYPNLQVIGGNIATAEAALALVDRGADGVKVGIGPGSICTTRIVAGVGVPQITAVANVAEALKDTGVPLIADGGIRFSGDIAKAIAAGAHAVMMGGMFAGTDEAPGEVVLYQGRSFKSYRGMGSLGAMTKGSADRYFQDNNSGNIDKFVPEGIEGMVPYKGPLSAIVYQMIGGLRSSMGYCGCATIEEMRNRAEFVEITAAGWRESHVHDVRITKEAPNYRQDH
;
A
#
# COMPACT_ATOMS: atom_id res chain seq x y z
N LEU A 1 7.44 9.91 7.06
CA LEU A 1 6.41 9.17 7.81
C LEU A 1 7.01 7.90 8.40
N ARG A 2 7.15 7.82 9.73
CA ARG A 2 7.57 6.58 10.41
C ARG A 2 6.34 5.86 10.95
N CYS A 3 6.30 4.56 10.74
CA CYS A 3 5.38 3.65 11.41
C CYS A 3 5.70 3.59 12.91
N LEU A 4 4.70 3.77 13.75
CA LEU A 4 4.85 3.76 15.19
C LEU A 4 4.01 2.62 15.78
N VAL A 5 4.69 1.52 16.13
CA VAL A 5 4.12 0.42 16.91
C VAL A 5 5.09 0.12 18.05
N GLY A 6 4.58 -0.15 19.24
CA GLY A 6 5.38 -0.52 20.40
C GLY A 6 5.93 0.64 21.22
N SER A 7 7.10 0.46 21.83
CA SER A 7 7.73 1.32 22.83
C SER A 7 8.26 2.67 22.33
N GLU A 8 8.06 3.02 21.05
CA GLU A 8 8.64 4.22 20.43
C GLU A 8 7.86 5.52 20.72
N MET A 9 7.39 5.69 21.97
CA MET A 9 6.73 6.93 22.40
C MET A 9 7.60 8.17 22.15
N CYS A 10 8.91 8.05 22.34
CA CYS A 10 9.86 9.16 22.12
C CYS A 10 9.95 9.63 20.67
N ILE A 11 9.79 8.74 19.69
CA ILE A 11 9.84 9.11 18.27
C ILE A 11 8.62 9.92 17.89
N ARG A 12 7.44 9.49 18.30
CA ARG A 12 6.19 10.20 18.06
C ARG A 12 6.22 11.61 18.66
N ASP A 13 6.61 11.74 19.94
CA ASP A 13 6.66 13.04 20.63
C ASP A 13 7.63 14.00 19.89
N ARG A 14 8.79 13.50 19.48
CA ARG A 14 9.75 14.29 18.66
C ARG A 14 9.21 14.67 17.28
N LEU A 15 8.37 13.85 16.65
CA LEU A 15 7.72 14.16 15.38
C LEU A 15 6.67 15.26 15.57
N VAL A 16 5.89 15.16 16.67
CA VAL A 16 4.90 16.18 17.01
C VAL A 16 5.57 17.52 17.32
N ASP A 17 6.64 17.50 18.12
CA ASP A 17 7.44 18.71 18.44
C ASP A 17 8.07 19.34 17.19
N ALA A 18 8.38 18.53 16.18
CA ALA A 18 8.87 18.99 14.88
C ALA A 18 7.76 19.46 13.93
N GLY A 19 6.49 19.46 14.35
CA GLY A 19 5.35 19.97 13.59
C GLY A 19 4.86 19.03 12.49
N VAL A 20 4.84 17.70 12.74
CA VAL A 20 4.26 16.74 11.78
C VAL A 20 2.75 16.95 11.66
N ASP A 21 2.22 16.92 10.43
CA ASP A 21 0.79 17.09 10.16
C ASP A 21 0.01 15.77 10.34
N VAL A 22 0.60 14.63 9.98
CA VAL A 22 -0.05 13.32 9.95
C VAL A 22 0.86 12.24 10.50
N ILE A 23 0.31 11.39 11.36
CA ILE A 23 0.96 10.15 11.83
C ILE A 23 0.22 8.94 11.25
N VAL A 24 0.98 7.95 10.77
CA VAL A 24 0.43 6.66 10.34
C VAL A 24 0.78 5.60 11.39
N VAL A 25 -0.24 5.01 12.01
CA VAL A 25 -0.12 3.82 12.84
C VAL A 25 -0.24 2.61 11.93
N ASP A 26 0.90 2.11 11.46
CA ASP A 26 1.00 1.16 10.35
C ASP A 26 1.55 -0.20 10.80
N THR A 27 0.73 -1.23 10.71
CA THR A 27 1.06 -2.62 11.09
C THR A 27 0.58 -3.61 10.03
N ALA A 28 0.98 -4.88 10.17
CA ALA A 28 0.45 -5.97 9.35
C ALA A 28 -1.02 -6.28 9.66
N HIS A 29 -1.52 -5.89 10.85
CA HIS A 29 -2.91 -6.13 11.28
C HIS A 29 -3.45 -4.96 12.11
N GLY A 30 -4.06 -3.99 11.41
CA GLY A 30 -4.60 -2.76 12.00
C GLY A 30 -5.80 -2.95 12.94
N HIS A 31 -6.52 -4.07 12.85
CA HIS A 31 -7.64 -4.41 13.74
C HIS A 31 -7.19 -5.10 15.03
N SER A 32 -5.95 -4.95 15.43
CA SER A 32 -5.47 -5.45 16.72
C SER A 32 -5.72 -4.44 17.84
N LYS A 33 -5.92 -4.96 19.07
CA LYS A 33 -6.13 -4.11 20.26
C LYS A 33 -5.03 -3.07 20.43
N GLY A 34 -3.76 -3.45 20.22
CA GLY A 34 -2.64 -2.53 20.40
C GLY A 34 -2.64 -1.37 19.40
N VAL A 35 -3.10 -1.60 18.17
CA VAL A 35 -3.24 -0.54 17.15
C VAL A 35 -4.42 0.38 17.50
N LEU A 36 -5.57 -0.18 17.83
CA LEU A 36 -6.77 0.58 18.23
C LEU A 36 -6.48 1.47 19.45
N ASP A 37 -5.87 0.93 20.48
CA ASP A 37 -5.48 1.67 21.68
C ASP A 37 -4.44 2.77 21.35
N ARG A 38 -3.55 2.53 20.40
CA ARG A 38 -2.55 3.51 19.97
C ARG A 38 -3.18 4.69 19.22
N VAL A 39 -4.11 4.41 18.31
CA VAL A 39 -4.86 5.45 17.60
C VAL A 39 -5.62 6.32 18.61
N GLU A 40 -6.39 5.70 19.50
CA GLU A 40 -7.14 6.40 20.55
C GLU A 40 -6.23 7.24 21.45
N TRP A 41 -5.09 6.67 21.84
CA TRP A 41 -4.12 7.37 22.69
C TRP A 41 -3.58 8.64 22.00
N VAL A 42 -3.20 8.55 20.71
CA VAL A 42 -2.68 9.71 19.94
C VAL A 42 -3.75 10.78 19.84
N LYS A 43 -4.98 10.42 19.50
CA LYS A 43 -6.09 11.38 19.39
C LYS A 43 -6.44 12.06 20.72
N LYS A 44 -6.33 11.35 21.84
CA LYS A 44 -6.55 11.94 23.18
C LYS A 44 -5.47 12.94 23.58
N HIS A 45 -4.20 12.68 23.24
CA HIS A 45 -3.08 13.52 23.64
C HIS A 45 -2.78 14.65 22.64
N TYR A 46 -3.08 14.42 21.35
CA TYR A 46 -2.87 15.37 20.27
C TYR A 46 -4.13 15.49 19.40
N PRO A 47 -5.21 16.14 19.88
CA PRO A 47 -6.51 16.15 19.21
C PRO A 47 -6.49 16.73 17.79
N ASN A 48 -5.59 17.66 17.53
CA ASN A 48 -5.44 18.32 16.22
C ASN A 48 -4.56 17.56 15.23
N LEU A 49 -3.84 16.54 15.69
CA LEU A 49 -2.98 15.72 14.83
C LEU A 49 -3.83 14.73 14.05
N GLN A 50 -3.58 14.65 12.73
CA GLN A 50 -4.25 13.67 11.90
C GLN A 50 -3.63 12.28 12.09
N VAL A 51 -4.46 11.25 12.20
CA VAL A 51 -4.01 9.87 12.43
C VAL A 51 -4.63 8.93 11.40
N ILE A 52 -3.76 8.23 10.67
CA ILE A 52 -4.15 7.15 9.76
C ILE A 52 -3.85 5.81 10.42
N GLY A 53 -4.86 4.93 10.50
CA GLY A 53 -4.68 3.57 11.04
C GLY A 53 -4.65 2.51 9.93
N GLY A 54 -3.86 1.46 10.09
CA GLY A 54 -3.79 0.35 9.13
C GLY A 54 -2.74 -0.70 9.45
N ASN A 55 -2.64 -1.77 8.62
CA ASN A 55 -3.52 -2.04 7.49
C ASN A 55 -4.71 -2.89 7.91
N ILE A 56 -5.79 -2.69 7.20
CA ILE A 56 -7.05 -3.43 7.40
C ILE A 56 -7.54 -4.00 6.06
N ALA A 57 -8.56 -4.87 6.12
CA ALA A 57 -9.18 -5.45 4.93
C ALA A 57 -10.70 -5.65 5.06
N THR A 58 -11.31 -5.29 6.20
CA THR A 58 -12.74 -5.54 6.48
C THR A 58 -13.46 -4.27 6.93
N ALA A 59 -14.78 -4.26 6.75
CA ALA A 59 -15.67 -3.18 7.18
C ALA A 59 -15.60 -2.95 8.70
N GLU A 60 -15.63 -4.03 9.48
CA GLU A 60 -15.58 -3.99 10.95
C GLU A 60 -14.28 -3.35 11.45
N ALA A 61 -13.15 -3.67 10.78
CA ALA A 61 -11.85 -3.09 11.13
C ALA A 61 -11.81 -1.58 10.85
N ALA A 62 -12.43 -1.14 9.76
CA ALA A 62 -12.53 0.28 9.42
C ALA A 62 -13.34 1.04 10.45
N LEU A 63 -14.53 0.55 10.79
CA LEU A 63 -15.40 1.16 11.81
C LEU A 63 -14.72 1.18 13.20
N ALA A 64 -14.02 0.10 13.57
CA ALA A 64 -13.29 0.07 14.82
C ALA A 64 -12.16 1.13 14.91
N LEU A 65 -11.49 1.44 13.80
CA LEU A 65 -10.51 2.53 13.75
C LEU A 65 -11.16 3.91 13.82
N VAL A 66 -12.29 4.10 13.13
CA VAL A 66 -13.08 5.35 13.17
C VAL A 66 -13.57 5.62 14.59
N ASP A 67 -14.09 4.61 15.27
CA ASP A 67 -14.57 4.71 16.66
C ASP A 67 -13.46 5.12 17.64
N ARG A 68 -12.20 4.85 17.31
CA ARG A 68 -11.01 5.29 18.08
C ARG A 68 -10.46 6.64 17.62
N GLY A 69 -11.14 7.30 16.65
CA GLY A 69 -10.82 8.64 16.19
C GLY A 69 -9.81 8.70 15.05
N ALA A 70 -9.61 7.63 14.29
CA ALA A 70 -8.78 7.69 13.10
C ALA A 70 -9.35 8.67 12.07
N ASP A 71 -8.50 9.53 11.52
CA ASP A 71 -8.84 10.51 10.48
C ASP A 71 -8.69 9.94 9.06
N GLY A 72 -8.14 8.75 8.93
CA GLY A 72 -8.01 7.98 7.70
C GLY A 72 -7.70 6.52 7.98
N VAL A 73 -8.01 5.65 7.02
CA VAL A 73 -7.68 4.22 7.12
C VAL A 73 -6.88 3.74 5.91
N LYS A 74 -6.00 2.77 6.13
CA LYS A 74 -5.16 2.18 5.09
C LYS A 74 -5.51 0.72 4.89
N VAL A 75 -5.88 0.37 3.64
CA VAL A 75 -6.48 -0.91 3.26
C VAL A 75 -5.52 -1.72 2.41
N GLY A 76 -5.21 -2.93 2.85
CA GLY A 76 -4.38 -3.88 2.10
C GLY A 76 -3.66 -4.87 2.99
N ILE A 77 -4.09 -6.13 2.98
CA ILE A 77 -3.44 -7.25 3.66
C ILE A 77 -2.86 -8.17 2.59
N GLY A 78 -1.54 -8.12 2.42
CA GLY A 78 -0.79 -8.99 1.54
C GLY A 78 -0.86 -8.72 0.02
N PRO A 79 -1.30 -7.54 -0.51
CA PRO A 79 -1.32 -7.31 -1.95
C PRO A 79 0.03 -6.87 -2.53
N GLY A 80 1.00 -6.52 -1.71
CA GLY A 80 2.33 -6.04 -2.16
C GLY A 80 3.13 -7.14 -2.88
N SER A 81 3.92 -6.75 -3.88
CA SER A 81 4.69 -7.67 -4.73
C SER A 81 5.76 -8.48 -3.98
N ILE A 82 6.20 -7.99 -2.83
CA ILE A 82 7.22 -8.60 -1.97
C ILE A 82 6.63 -9.19 -0.68
N CYS A 83 5.31 -9.16 -0.53
CA CYS A 83 4.60 -9.68 0.62
C CYS A 83 4.25 -11.16 0.44
N THR A 84 4.51 -11.98 1.45
CA THR A 84 4.18 -13.40 1.47
C THR A 84 3.13 -13.78 2.51
N THR A 85 2.53 -12.80 3.20
CA THR A 85 1.51 -13.02 4.25
C THR A 85 0.40 -13.97 3.79
N ARG A 86 -0.14 -13.78 2.57
CA ARG A 86 -1.22 -14.62 2.04
C ARG A 86 -0.83 -16.09 1.87
N ILE A 87 0.45 -16.36 1.67
CA ILE A 87 0.98 -17.73 1.50
C ILE A 87 1.45 -18.29 2.84
N VAL A 88 2.22 -17.53 3.60
CA VAL A 88 2.84 -17.99 4.86
C VAL A 88 1.81 -18.06 5.99
N ALA A 89 0.99 -17.03 6.14
CA ALA A 89 -0.04 -16.98 7.18
C ALA A 89 -1.43 -17.43 6.69
N GLY A 90 -1.66 -17.55 5.37
CA GLY A 90 -2.95 -17.91 4.79
C GLY A 90 -4.02 -16.83 4.97
N VAL A 91 -3.63 -15.58 5.24
CA VAL A 91 -4.51 -14.46 5.55
C VAL A 91 -4.43 -13.38 4.49
N GLY A 92 -5.60 -12.85 4.10
CA GLY A 92 -5.70 -11.75 3.16
C GLY A 92 -7.07 -11.68 2.50
N VAL A 93 -7.36 -10.55 1.87
CA VAL A 93 -8.58 -10.33 1.08
C VAL A 93 -8.16 -9.79 -0.29
N PRO A 94 -8.79 -10.20 -1.41
CA PRO A 94 -8.56 -9.59 -2.72
C PRO A 94 -8.72 -8.06 -2.62
N GLN A 95 -7.76 -7.31 -3.19
CA GLN A 95 -7.62 -5.89 -2.89
C GLN A 95 -8.85 -5.06 -3.26
N ILE A 96 -9.45 -5.28 -4.44
CA ILE A 96 -10.65 -4.55 -4.85
C ILE A 96 -11.83 -4.85 -3.91
N THR A 97 -12.00 -6.10 -3.50
CA THR A 97 -13.04 -6.51 -2.53
C THR A 97 -12.82 -5.80 -1.19
N ALA A 98 -11.58 -5.78 -0.69
CA ALA A 98 -11.25 -5.11 0.58
C ALA A 98 -11.55 -3.61 0.51
N VAL A 99 -11.13 -2.94 -0.58
CA VAL A 99 -11.37 -1.51 -0.79
C VAL A 99 -12.87 -1.20 -0.87
N ALA A 100 -13.63 -1.97 -1.66
CA ALA A 100 -15.07 -1.75 -1.83
C ALA A 100 -15.85 -1.95 -0.52
N ASN A 101 -15.55 -3.01 0.24
CA ASN A 101 -16.20 -3.27 1.53
C ASN A 101 -15.92 -2.18 2.56
N VAL A 102 -14.68 -1.72 2.62
CA VAL A 102 -14.29 -0.62 3.53
C VAL A 102 -14.90 0.70 3.06
N ALA A 103 -14.91 0.99 1.76
CA ALA A 103 -15.52 2.20 1.22
C ALA A 103 -17.01 2.30 1.55
N GLU A 104 -17.75 1.20 1.41
CA GLU A 104 -19.17 1.15 1.77
C GLU A 104 -19.39 1.38 3.27
N ALA A 105 -18.56 0.78 4.13
CA ALA A 105 -18.65 0.98 5.57
C ALA A 105 -18.34 2.42 6.00
N LEU A 106 -17.49 3.13 5.26
CA LEU A 106 -17.06 4.49 5.58
C LEU A 106 -17.93 5.59 4.94
N LYS A 107 -18.93 5.24 4.12
CA LYS A 107 -19.70 6.16 3.27
C LYS A 107 -20.23 7.40 4.00
N ASP A 108 -20.72 7.23 5.20
CA ASP A 108 -21.34 8.30 5.99
C ASP A 108 -20.44 8.84 7.12
N THR A 109 -19.19 8.39 7.20
CA THR A 109 -18.25 8.78 8.26
C THR A 109 -17.40 10.00 7.91
N GLY A 110 -17.25 10.31 6.63
CA GLY A 110 -16.33 11.33 6.14
C GLY A 110 -14.85 10.94 6.24
N VAL A 111 -14.52 9.73 6.69
CA VAL A 111 -13.14 9.25 6.83
C VAL A 111 -12.63 8.67 5.51
N PRO A 112 -11.55 9.21 4.93
CA PRO A 112 -10.98 8.72 3.68
C PRO A 112 -10.25 7.38 3.86
N LEU A 113 -10.19 6.61 2.78
CA LEU A 113 -9.39 5.40 2.71
C LEU A 113 -8.27 5.48 1.67
N ILE A 114 -7.14 4.85 1.99
CA ILE A 114 -5.98 4.68 1.13
C ILE A 114 -5.89 3.20 0.72
N ALA A 115 -5.92 2.91 -0.58
CA ALA A 115 -5.67 1.56 -1.09
C ALA A 115 -4.16 1.32 -1.18
N ASP A 116 -3.65 0.42 -0.33
CA ASP A 116 -2.21 0.17 -0.19
C ASP A 116 -1.82 -1.18 -0.80
N GLY A 117 -1.00 -1.12 -1.83
CA GLY A 117 -0.42 -2.27 -2.51
C GLY A 117 -1.23 -2.82 -3.68
N GLY A 118 -0.59 -3.69 -4.46
CA GLY A 118 -1.20 -4.32 -5.63
C GLY A 118 -1.23 -3.46 -6.90
N ILE A 119 -0.71 -2.24 -6.86
CA ILE A 119 -0.65 -1.33 -8.01
C ILE A 119 0.58 -1.67 -8.87
N ARG A 120 0.35 -2.14 -10.08
CA ARG A 120 1.37 -2.50 -11.08
C ARG A 120 1.30 -1.62 -12.33
N PHE A 121 0.11 -1.17 -12.68
CA PHE A 121 -0.19 -0.32 -13.82
C PHE A 121 -1.04 0.87 -13.40
N SER A 122 -1.07 1.92 -14.20
CA SER A 122 -1.94 3.08 -13.98
C SER A 122 -3.43 2.71 -13.92
N GLY A 123 -3.85 1.70 -14.67
CA GLY A 123 -5.22 1.17 -14.61
C GLY A 123 -5.59 0.59 -13.24
N ASP A 124 -4.62 0.12 -12.45
CA ASP A 124 -4.90 -0.37 -11.10
C ASP A 124 -5.23 0.79 -10.14
N ILE A 125 -4.65 1.98 -10.37
CA ILE A 125 -5.04 3.21 -9.64
C ILE A 125 -6.50 3.56 -9.93
N ALA A 126 -6.87 3.55 -11.23
CA ALA A 126 -8.23 3.82 -11.65
C ALA A 126 -9.23 2.86 -11.01
N LYS A 127 -8.92 1.56 -10.98
CA LYS A 127 -9.75 0.55 -10.32
C LYS A 127 -9.84 0.75 -8.80
N ALA A 128 -8.75 1.09 -8.14
CA ALA A 128 -8.77 1.38 -6.70
C ALA A 128 -9.67 2.59 -6.37
N ILE A 129 -9.56 3.66 -7.17
CA ILE A 129 -10.42 4.85 -7.05
C ILE A 129 -11.90 4.48 -7.30
N ALA A 130 -12.19 3.76 -8.39
CA ALA A 130 -13.54 3.31 -8.71
C ALA A 130 -14.14 2.39 -7.62
N ALA A 131 -13.31 1.63 -6.91
CA ALA A 131 -13.74 0.82 -5.77
C ALA A 131 -13.98 1.65 -4.49
N GLY A 132 -13.75 2.96 -4.52
CA GLY A 132 -14.03 3.89 -3.42
C GLY A 132 -12.79 4.46 -2.72
N ALA A 133 -11.56 4.15 -3.16
CA ALA A 133 -10.36 4.74 -2.57
C ALA A 133 -10.26 6.25 -2.86
N HIS A 134 -9.71 7.00 -1.91
CA HIS A 134 -9.41 8.43 -2.05
C HIS A 134 -7.97 8.65 -2.53
N ALA A 135 -7.08 7.75 -2.13
CA ALA A 135 -5.67 7.74 -2.51
C ALA A 135 -5.16 6.31 -2.66
N VAL A 136 -3.99 6.15 -3.27
CA VAL A 136 -3.30 4.87 -3.38
C VAL A 136 -1.90 4.96 -2.80
N MET A 137 -1.41 3.86 -2.20
CA MET A 137 -0.02 3.72 -1.78
C MET A 137 0.67 2.68 -2.66
N MET A 138 1.88 3.01 -3.14
CA MET A 138 2.64 2.20 -4.07
C MET A 138 4.05 1.95 -3.56
N GLY A 139 4.43 0.68 -3.39
CA GLY A 139 5.78 0.28 -3.04
C GLY A 139 6.63 -0.05 -4.27
N GLY A 140 6.35 -1.17 -4.95
CA GLY A 140 7.13 -1.69 -6.06
C GLY A 140 7.25 -0.75 -7.25
N MET A 141 6.24 0.08 -7.51
CA MET A 141 6.30 1.07 -8.59
C MET A 141 7.36 2.14 -8.34
N PHE A 142 7.55 2.57 -7.10
CA PHE A 142 8.50 3.61 -6.72
C PHE A 142 9.85 3.07 -6.27
N ALA A 143 9.94 1.79 -5.92
CA ALA A 143 11.17 1.19 -5.40
C ALA A 143 12.36 1.25 -6.38
N GLY A 144 12.09 1.33 -7.70
CA GLY A 144 13.12 1.44 -8.74
C GLY A 144 13.53 2.87 -9.10
N THR A 145 12.97 3.88 -8.46
CA THR A 145 13.25 5.30 -8.78
C THR A 145 14.53 5.82 -8.12
N ASP A 146 15.05 6.93 -8.61
CA ASP A 146 16.24 7.59 -8.06
C ASP A 146 16.08 7.93 -6.58
N GLU A 147 14.90 8.41 -6.22
CA GLU A 147 14.56 8.88 -4.88
C GLU A 147 14.35 7.74 -3.86
N ALA A 148 14.16 6.50 -4.31
CA ALA A 148 14.04 5.36 -3.41
C ALA A 148 15.40 5.01 -2.78
N PRO A 149 15.45 4.54 -1.51
CA PRO A 149 16.69 4.33 -0.78
C PRO A 149 17.48 3.07 -1.19
N GLY A 150 16.97 2.23 -2.08
CA GLY A 150 17.63 0.99 -2.51
C GLY A 150 18.92 1.26 -3.30
N GLU A 151 19.90 0.38 -3.16
CA GLU A 151 21.16 0.45 -3.92
C GLU A 151 20.94 0.07 -5.38
N VAL A 152 21.66 0.72 -6.29
CA VAL A 152 21.67 0.36 -7.71
C VAL A 152 22.61 -0.83 -7.90
N VAL A 153 22.07 -1.91 -8.48
CA VAL A 153 22.79 -3.16 -8.76
C VAL A 153 22.80 -3.40 -10.27
N LEU A 154 23.96 -3.68 -10.85
CA LEU A 154 24.07 -4.12 -12.23
C LEU A 154 23.93 -5.65 -12.29
N TYR A 155 22.90 -6.13 -12.99
CA TYR A 155 22.64 -7.55 -13.16
C TYR A 155 22.26 -7.86 -14.60
N GLN A 156 22.95 -8.82 -15.21
CA GLN A 156 22.75 -9.22 -16.62
C GLN A 156 22.73 -8.04 -17.62
N GLY A 157 23.60 -7.05 -17.42
CA GLY A 157 23.72 -5.88 -18.28
C GLY A 157 22.60 -4.82 -18.12
N ARG A 158 21.76 -4.96 -17.09
CA ARG A 158 20.70 -4.00 -16.76
C ARG A 158 20.84 -3.50 -15.33
N SER A 159 20.41 -2.26 -15.09
CA SER A 159 20.40 -1.65 -13.76
C SER A 159 19.12 -2.02 -13.02
N PHE A 160 19.27 -2.43 -11.76
CA PHE A 160 18.20 -2.72 -10.82
C PHE A 160 18.40 -1.94 -9.53
N LYS A 161 17.37 -1.80 -8.72
CA LYS A 161 17.47 -1.33 -7.33
C LYS A 161 17.07 -2.44 -6.36
N SER A 162 17.80 -2.55 -5.27
CA SER A 162 17.44 -3.45 -4.17
C SER A 162 16.09 -3.03 -3.59
N TYR A 163 15.24 -4.01 -3.32
CA TYR A 163 13.91 -3.80 -2.76
C TYR A 163 13.56 -4.94 -1.82
N ARG A 164 13.08 -4.62 -0.62
CA ARG A 164 12.71 -5.62 0.38
C ARG A 164 11.39 -5.32 1.06
N GLY A 165 10.66 -6.37 1.43
CA GLY A 165 9.47 -6.29 2.25
C GLY A 165 9.78 -5.92 3.69
N MET A 166 8.86 -5.21 4.35
CA MET A 166 8.96 -4.92 5.79
C MET A 166 8.93 -6.21 6.63
N GLY A 167 8.30 -7.27 6.14
CA GLY A 167 8.29 -8.61 6.75
C GLY A 167 9.44 -9.51 6.29
N SER A 168 10.43 -9.01 5.53
CA SER A 168 11.63 -9.77 5.17
C SER A 168 12.56 -9.92 6.37
N LEU A 169 13.38 -10.96 6.37
CA LEU A 169 14.30 -11.25 7.45
C LEU A 169 15.26 -10.07 7.72
N GLY A 170 15.81 -9.47 6.68
CA GLY A 170 16.72 -8.33 6.81
C GLY A 170 16.01 -7.02 7.23
N ALA A 171 14.71 -6.88 7.04
CA ALA A 171 13.95 -5.77 7.61
C ALA A 171 13.60 -6.03 9.08
N MET A 172 13.18 -7.25 9.42
CA MET A 172 12.81 -7.65 10.78
C MET A 172 13.98 -7.52 11.75
N THR A 173 15.18 -7.90 11.34
CA THR A 173 16.41 -7.73 12.15
C THR A 173 16.82 -6.27 12.37
N LYS A 174 16.29 -5.34 11.55
CA LYS A 174 16.52 -3.89 11.65
C LYS A 174 15.39 -3.12 12.33
N GLY A 175 14.45 -3.83 12.98
CA GLY A 175 13.42 -3.22 13.83
C GLY A 175 11.97 -3.29 13.31
N SER A 176 11.70 -3.98 12.18
CA SER A 176 10.31 -4.11 11.69
C SER A 176 9.55 -5.34 12.22
N ALA A 177 10.16 -6.12 13.11
CA ALA A 177 9.55 -7.35 13.65
C ALA A 177 8.30 -7.07 14.49
N ASP A 178 8.27 -5.96 15.21
CA ASP A 178 7.12 -5.49 16.00
C ASP A 178 5.87 -5.26 15.15
N ARG A 179 6.04 -4.84 13.88
CA ARG A 179 4.98 -4.70 12.88
C ARG A 179 4.23 -6.02 12.62
N TYR A 180 4.90 -7.15 12.85
CA TYR A 180 4.39 -8.51 12.67
C TYR A 180 4.17 -9.24 14.01
N PHE A 181 4.11 -8.49 15.13
CA PHE A 181 3.92 -9.03 16.48
C PHE A 181 5.01 -10.04 16.89
N GLN A 182 6.21 -9.90 16.34
CA GLN A 182 7.37 -10.75 16.66
C GLN A 182 8.38 -9.95 17.47
N ASP A 183 8.92 -10.58 18.53
CA ASP A 183 9.81 -9.90 19.47
C ASP A 183 11.28 -10.02 19.02
N ASN A 184 11.95 -8.87 18.95
CA ASN A 184 13.40 -8.78 18.70
C ASN A 184 14.27 -9.11 19.91
N ASN A 185 13.69 -9.26 21.11
CA ASN A 185 14.44 -9.37 22.36
C ASN A 185 15.24 -10.70 22.51
N SER A 186 14.98 -11.70 21.66
CA SER A 186 15.68 -12.97 21.73
C SER A 186 17.04 -12.98 21.03
N GLY A 187 17.34 -11.97 20.20
CA GLY A 187 18.57 -11.91 19.39
C GLY A 187 18.78 -13.09 18.41
N ASN A 188 17.82 -14.00 18.34
CA ASN A 188 17.92 -15.22 17.54
C ASN A 188 17.09 -15.06 16.25
N ILE A 189 17.80 -14.83 15.14
CA ILE A 189 17.25 -14.62 13.80
C ILE A 189 16.45 -15.86 13.33
N ASP A 190 16.84 -17.06 13.74
CA ASP A 190 16.21 -18.32 13.34
C ASP A 190 14.78 -18.50 13.88
N LYS A 191 14.38 -17.66 14.82
CA LYS A 191 13.02 -17.69 15.39
C LYS A 191 12.03 -16.80 14.65
N PHE A 192 12.47 -15.94 13.73
CA PHE A 192 11.55 -15.13 12.93
C PHE A 192 10.83 -15.97 11.89
N VAL A 193 9.56 -15.66 11.71
CA VAL A 193 8.74 -16.17 10.61
C VAL A 193 8.52 -15.03 9.62
N PRO A 194 9.33 -14.91 8.55
CA PRO A 194 9.23 -13.80 7.63
C PRO A 194 7.96 -13.89 6.78
N GLU A 195 7.30 -12.75 6.59
CA GLU A 195 6.14 -12.57 5.73
C GLU A 195 6.44 -11.67 4.53
N GLY A 196 7.69 -11.62 4.11
CA GLY A 196 8.17 -10.85 2.97
C GLY A 196 9.52 -11.34 2.48
N ILE A 197 9.85 -10.94 1.27
CA ILE A 197 11.11 -11.31 0.61
C ILE A 197 12.02 -10.09 0.40
N GLU A 198 13.29 -10.39 0.11
CA GLU A 198 14.26 -9.43 -0.42
C GLU A 198 14.51 -9.75 -1.89
N GLY A 199 14.57 -8.72 -2.72
CA GLY A 199 14.76 -8.86 -4.15
C GLY A 199 15.24 -7.57 -4.79
N MET A 200 15.04 -7.44 -6.07
CA MET A 200 15.38 -6.25 -6.84
C MET A 200 14.28 -5.93 -7.85
N VAL A 201 14.14 -4.67 -8.17
CA VAL A 201 13.24 -4.16 -9.21
C VAL A 201 14.04 -3.44 -10.28
N PRO A 202 13.59 -3.41 -11.54
CA PRO A 202 14.24 -2.63 -12.57
C PRO A 202 14.39 -1.17 -12.18
N TYR A 203 15.57 -0.60 -12.43
CA TYR A 203 15.79 0.83 -12.27
C TYR A 203 14.93 1.61 -13.27
N LYS A 204 14.29 2.68 -12.81
CA LYS A 204 13.26 3.42 -13.57
C LYS A 204 13.57 4.90 -13.77
N GLY A 205 14.71 5.39 -13.25
CA GLY A 205 15.03 6.83 -13.29
C GLY A 205 14.19 7.66 -12.30
N PRO A 206 13.96 8.94 -12.59
CA PRO A 206 13.33 9.86 -11.65
C PRO A 206 11.85 9.53 -11.39
N LEU A 207 11.42 9.71 -10.14
CA LEU A 207 10.04 9.49 -9.69
C LEU A 207 9.02 10.29 -10.53
N SER A 208 9.38 11.51 -10.91
CA SER A 208 8.51 12.40 -11.69
C SER A 208 8.04 11.77 -13.01
N ALA A 209 8.91 11.01 -13.69
CA ALA A 209 8.55 10.32 -14.93
C ALA A 209 7.50 9.21 -14.69
N ILE A 210 7.65 8.46 -13.58
CA ILE A 210 6.69 7.42 -13.21
C ILE A 210 5.34 8.05 -12.82
N VAL A 211 5.35 9.08 -11.99
CA VAL A 211 4.12 9.79 -11.57
C VAL A 211 3.40 10.35 -12.79
N TYR A 212 4.11 10.94 -13.75
CA TYR A 212 3.52 11.44 -14.99
C TYR A 212 2.75 10.36 -15.76
N GLN A 213 3.34 9.16 -15.93
CA GLN A 213 2.68 8.03 -16.60
C GLN A 213 1.46 7.53 -15.80
N MET A 214 1.58 7.44 -14.48
CA MET A 214 0.48 6.98 -13.62
C MET A 214 -0.72 7.94 -13.67
N ILE A 215 -0.48 9.24 -13.56
CA ILE A 215 -1.53 10.27 -13.66
C ILE A 215 -2.12 10.31 -15.07
N GLY A 216 -1.28 10.16 -16.10
CA GLY A 216 -1.73 10.10 -17.49
C GLY A 216 -2.72 8.96 -17.72
N GLY A 217 -2.41 7.76 -17.22
CA GLY A 217 -3.32 6.62 -17.31
C GLY A 217 -4.61 6.79 -16.52
N LEU A 218 -4.54 7.40 -15.32
CA LEU A 218 -5.75 7.73 -14.55
C LEU A 218 -6.63 8.72 -15.30
N ARG A 219 -6.06 9.78 -15.88
CA ARG A 219 -6.80 10.75 -16.70
C ARG A 219 -7.46 10.09 -17.91
N SER A 220 -6.76 9.16 -18.58
CA SER A 220 -7.34 8.37 -19.66
C SER A 220 -8.55 7.56 -19.19
N SER A 221 -8.45 6.89 -18.05
CA SER A 221 -9.57 6.14 -17.47
C SER A 221 -10.76 7.04 -17.16
N MET A 222 -10.52 8.20 -16.56
CA MET A 222 -11.58 9.21 -16.30
C MET A 222 -12.26 9.65 -17.61
N GLY A 223 -11.48 9.86 -18.67
CA GLY A 223 -12.01 10.21 -19.99
C GLY A 223 -12.90 9.11 -20.57
N TYR A 224 -12.47 7.86 -20.52
CA TYR A 224 -13.27 6.71 -20.98
C TYR A 224 -14.56 6.53 -20.17
N CYS A 225 -14.52 6.77 -18.86
CA CYS A 225 -15.70 6.67 -17.97
C CYS A 225 -16.59 7.93 -17.99
N GLY A 226 -16.20 8.99 -18.72
CA GLY A 226 -16.95 10.26 -18.76
C GLY A 226 -16.98 10.97 -17.40
N CYS A 227 -15.93 10.85 -16.59
CA CYS A 227 -15.83 11.44 -15.27
C CYS A 227 -14.88 12.64 -15.28
N ALA A 228 -15.42 13.83 -14.95
CA ALA A 228 -14.63 15.06 -14.92
C ALA A 228 -13.79 15.19 -13.63
N THR A 229 -14.19 14.53 -12.55
CA THR A 229 -13.55 14.57 -11.24
C THR A 229 -13.26 13.17 -10.70
N ILE A 230 -12.32 13.09 -9.75
CA ILE A 230 -12.05 11.84 -9.01
C ILE A 230 -13.29 11.37 -8.24
N GLU A 231 -14.05 12.30 -7.69
CA GLU A 231 -15.29 11.98 -6.97
C GLU A 231 -16.34 11.35 -7.89
N GLU A 232 -16.53 11.90 -9.10
CA GLU A 232 -17.40 11.28 -10.11
C GLU A 232 -16.93 9.85 -10.45
N MET A 233 -15.64 9.64 -10.61
CA MET A 233 -15.11 8.31 -10.89
C MET A 233 -15.37 7.32 -9.75
N ARG A 234 -15.24 7.75 -8.50
CA ARG A 234 -15.56 6.92 -7.33
C ARG A 234 -17.05 6.55 -7.25
N ASN A 235 -17.94 7.43 -7.69
CA ASN A 235 -19.37 7.27 -7.50
C ASN A 235 -20.10 6.70 -8.73
N ARG A 236 -19.50 6.74 -9.93
CA ARG A 236 -20.19 6.42 -11.19
C ARG A 236 -19.53 5.32 -12.01
N ALA A 237 -18.25 5.03 -11.77
CA ALA A 237 -17.56 3.99 -12.51
C ALA A 237 -18.09 2.59 -12.12
N GLU A 238 -18.31 1.73 -13.12
CA GLU A 238 -18.83 0.40 -12.95
C GLU A 238 -17.74 -0.65 -13.25
N PHE A 239 -17.80 -1.78 -12.54
CA PHE A 239 -16.91 -2.91 -12.76
C PHE A 239 -17.60 -3.98 -13.60
N VAL A 240 -16.81 -4.61 -14.47
CA VAL A 240 -17.16 -5.84 -15.14
C VAL A 240 -16.26 -6.95 -14.61
N GLU A 241 -16.87 -8.03 -14.12
CA GLU A 241 -16.14 -9.21 -13.68
C GLU A 241 -15.66 -10.00 -14.91
N ILE A 242 -14.38 -10.37 -14.93
CA ILE A 242 -13.77 -11.11 -16.03
C ILE A 242 -13.16 -12.43 -15.56
N THR A 243 -13.07 -13.39 -16.46
CA THR A 243 -12.38 -14.66 -16.24
C THR A 243 -10.86 -14.51 -16.46
N ALA A 244 -10.11 -15.58 -16.19
CA ALA A 244 -8.69 -15.65 -16.55
C ALA A 244 -8.46 -15.53 -18.08
N ALA A 245 -9.43 -15.91 -18.91
CA ALA A 245 -9.37 -15.70 -20.35
C ALA A 245 -9.49 -14.22 -20.70
N GLY A 246 -10.46 -13.50 -20.10
CA GLY A 246 -10.61 -12.06 -20.27
C GLY A 246 -9.41 -11.28 -19.73
N TRP A 247 -8.76 -11.77 -18.66
CA TRP A 247 -7.53 -11.17 -18.19
C TRP A 247 -6.39 -11.28 -19.23
N ARG A 248 -6.23 -12.44 -19.86
CA ARG A 248 -5.24 -12.62 -20.95
C ARG A 248 -5.54 -11.76 -22.18
N GLU A 249 -6.81 -11.63 -22.56
CA GLU A 249 -7.27 -10.75 -23.64
C GLU A 249 -6.95 -9.27 -23.34
N SER A 250 -6.97 -8.87 -22.08
CA SER A 250 -6.67 -7.49 -21.66
C SER A 250 -5.19 -7.10 -21.80
N HIS A 251 -4.30 -8.08 -21.92
CA HIS A 251 -2.88 -7.86 -22.17
C HIS A 251 -2.57 -7.93 -23.67
N VAL A 252 -1.43 -7.38 -24.06
CA VAL A 252 -0.92 -7.55 -25.44
C VAL A 252 -0.77 -9.03 -25.73
N HIS A 253 -1.41 -9.51 -26.82
CA HIS A 253 -1.40 -10.91 -27.24
C HIS A 253 -1.22 -11.02 -28.77
N ASP A 254 -0.78 -12.18 -29.23
CA ASP A 254 -0.57 -12.51 -30.66
C ASP A 254 0.38 -11.59 -31.44
N VAL A 255 1.21 -10.81 -30.72
CA VAL A 255 2.24 -9.94 -31.28
C VAL A 255 3.54 -10.04 -30.47
N ARG A 256 4.67 -9.84 -31.14
CA ARG A 256 5.97 -9.72 -30.50
C ARG A 256 6.27 -8.23 -30.29
N ILE A 257 6.46 -7.83 -29.03
CA ILE A 257 6.84 -6.45 -28.70
C ILE A 257 8.26 -6.22 -29.23
N THR A 258 8.41 -5.24 -30.12
CA THR A 258 9.71 -4.81 -30.65
C THR A 258 10.23 -3.54 -29.99
N LYS A 259 9.33 -2.76 -29.38
CA LYS A 259 9.63 -1.55 -28.61
C LYS A 259 8.67 -1.47 -27.43
N GLU A 260 9.21 -1.49 -26.20
CA GLU A 260 8.42 -1.35 -24.98
C GLU A 260 7.80 0.05 -24.87
N ALA A 261 6.57 0.10 -24.36
CA ALA A 261 5.94 1.35 -23.95
C ALA A 261 6.44 1.75 -22.55
N PRO A 262 6.55 3.04 -22.23
CA PRO A 262 7.05 3.49 -20.92
C PRO A 262 6.16 3.07 -19.74
N ASN A 263 4.89 2.77 -20.01
CA ASN A 263 3.85 2.45 -19.03
C ASN A 263 3.32 1.02 -19.13
N TYR A 264 3.90 0.18 -20.00
CA TYR A 264 3.51 -1.22 -20.15
C TYR A 264 4.74 -2.11 -20.32
N ARG A 265 4.84 -3.12 -19.47
CA ARG A 265 5.82 -4.21 -19.56
C ARG A 265 5.10 -5.53 -19.35
N GLN A 266 5.45 -6.53 -20.15
CA GLN A 266 5.06 -7.92 -19.85
C GLN A 266 6.02 -8.47 -18.81
N ASP A 267 5.49 -8.92 -17.67
CA ASP A 267 6.25 -9.74 -16.73
C ASP A 267 6.37 -11.14 -17.34
N HIS A 268 7.60 -11.57 -17.62
CA HIS A 268 7.93 -12.92 -18.13
C HIS A 268 8.10 -13.89 -17.00
#